data_ad88a753072a4fed453fb79fea8b2366
#
_entry.id   ad88a753072a4fed453fb79fea8b2366
#
_cell.length_a   1.000
_cell.length_b   1.000
_cell.length_c   1.000
_cell.angle_alpha   90.00
_cell.angle_beta   90.00
_cell.angle_gamma   90.00
#
_symmetry.space_group_name_H-M   'P 1'
#
loop_
_entity.id
_entity.type
_entity.pdbx_description
1 polymer ?
#
loop_
_entity_poly.entity_id
_entity_poly.type
_entity_poly.pdbx_seq_one_letter_code
_entity_poly.pdbx_strand_id
1 'polypeptide(L)'
;MAEPNKKRIYKTADVKSTLVDWKTGEVKEQREQHTEMSYAETEPAYIKIYIDTILKFKGISSSLNPILISLCKHMNFADGGQIVYVNKYVKERICEDCNVSIKRVEQAVRQFTEGGILLRVSRGVYRVNPYIISRGSWEDIKVLRGKFDFMTGEFEAEWE
;
A
#
# COMPACT_ATOMS: atom_id res chain seq x y z
N MET A 1 6.36 -5.15 20.09
CA MET A 1 5.18 -4.31 19.75
C MET A 1 5.64 -3.20 18.81
N ALA A 2 5.07 -3.13 17.60
CA ALA A 2 5.32 -1.99 16.73
C ALA A 2 4.62 -0.77 17.35
N GLU A 3 5.33 0.34 17.47
CA GLU A 3 4.72 1.59 17.90
C GLU A 3 3.61 2.00 16.91
N PRO A 4 2.46 2.48 17.40
CA PRO A 4 1.40 2.94 16.53
C PRO A 4 1.92 4.08 15.64
N ASN A 5 1.62 3.99 14.36
CA ASN A 5 1.99 4.99 13.36
C ASN A 5 1.27 6.30 13.67
N LYS A 6 1.93 7.24 14.36
CA LYS A 6 1.34 8.51 14.77
C LYS A 6 1.55 9.55 13.67
N LYS A 7 0.47 9.99 13.04
CA LYS A 7 0.48 11.10 12.09
C LYS A 7 0.28 12.43 12.83
N ARG A 8 1.15 13.41 12.58
CA ARG A 8 0.95 14.77 13.09
C ARG A 8 -0.21 15.43 12.34
N ILE A 9 -1.21 15.87 13.07
CA ILE A 9 -2.31 16.66 12.51
C ILE A 9 -2.20 18.06 13.10
N TYR A 10 -2.04 19.05 12.24
CA TYR A 10 -2.06 20.47 12.62
C TYR A 10 -3.52 20.94 12.50
N LYS A 11 -4.11 21.33 13.63
CA LYS A 11 -5.51 21.83 13.61
C LYS A 11 -5.60 23.35 13.43
N THR A 12 -4.62 24.10 13.83
CA THR A 12 -4.54 25.57 13.71
C THR A 12 -3.09 26.05 13.74
N ALA A 13 -2.78 27.16 13.13
CA ALA A 13 -1.46 27.76 13.20
C ALA A 13 -1.47 28.97 14.15
N ASP A 14 -0.43 29.12 14.98
CA ASP A 14 -0.27 30.35 15.76
C ASP A 14 -0.05 31.51 14.82
N VAL A 15 -1.09 32.31 14.64
CA VAL A 15 -1.02 33.52 13.85
C VAL A 15 -1.25 34.71 14.78
N LYS A 16 -0.22 35.50 14.96
CA LYS A 16 -0.38 36.84 15.56
C LYS A 16 -0.61 37.83 14.44
N SER A 17 -1.81 38.38 14.36
CA SER A 17 -2.10 39.48 13.48
C SER A 17 -2.37 40.72 14.32
N THR A 18 -1.57 41.79 14.07
CA THR A 18 -1.74 43.06 14.73
C THR A 18 -2.16 44.09 13.69
N LEU A 19 -3.33 44.66 13.87
CA LEU A 19 -3.83 45.73 13.03
C LEU A 19 -3.47 47.05 13.66
N VAL A 20 -2.55 47.77 13.02
CA VAL A 20 -2.05 49.09 13.50
C VAL A 20 -2.62 50.19 12.60
N ASP A 21 -3.14 51.23 13.21
CA ASP A 21 -3.52 52.42 12.46
C ASP A 21 -2.23 53.12 12.02
N TRP A 22 -1.97 53.18 10.73
CA TRP A 22 -0.76 53.74 10.14
C TRP A 22 -0.62 55.27 10.35
N LYS A 23 -1.72 55.98 10.71
CA LYS A 23 -1.69 57.44 10.98
C LYS A 23 -1.39 57.76 12.44
N THR A 24 -1.87 56.96 13.36
CA THR A 24 -1.74 57.22 14.80
C THR A 24 -0.75 56.26 15.49
N GLY A 25 -0.38 55.14 14.86
CA GLY A 25 0.46 54.12 15.46
C GLY A 25 -0.27 53.28 16.53
N GLU A 26 -1.59 53.48 16.71
CA GLU A 26 -2.35 52.74 17.70
C GLU A 26 -2.72 51.33 17.21
N VAL A 27 -2.59 50.35 18.10
CA VAL A 27 -3.01 48.96 17.84
C VAL A 27 -4.51 48.87 17.99
N LYS A 28 -5.23 48.65 16.89
CA LYS A 28 -6.70 48.55 16.86
C LYS A 28 -7.21 47.14 17.15
N GLU A 29 -6.48 46.12 16.75
CA GLU A 29 -6.89 44.75 16.94
C GLU A 29 -5.67 43.82 17.03
N GLN A 30 -5.63 42.98 18.03
CA GLN A 30 -4.61 41.96 18.19
C GLN A 30 -5.33 40.59 18.27
N ARG A 31 -5.06 39.73 17.30
CA ARG A 31 -5.58 38.34 17.29
C ARG A 31 -4.44 37.37 17.51
N GLU A 32 -4.60 36.52 18.49
CA GLU A 32 -3.73 35.38 18.76
C GLU A 32 -4.50 34.10 18.50
N GLN A 33 -4.00 33.27 17.61
CA GLN A 33 -4.52 31.92 17.38
C GLN A 33 -3.48 30.91 17.84
N HIS A 34 -3.84 30.06 18.79
CA HIS A 34 -2.98 28.98 19.26
C HIS A 34 -3.16 27.72 18.44
N THR A 35 -2.05 27.11 18.04
CA THR A 35 -2.02 25.82 17.38
C THR A 35 -1.78 24.73 18.40
N GLU A 36 -2.72 23.83 18.56
CA GLU A 36 -2.48 22.57 19.26
C GLU A 36 -2.06 21.51 18.26
N MET A 37 -0.88 20.91 18.48
CA MET A 37 -0.50 19.68 17.79
C MET A 37 -1.16 18.49 18.46
N SER A 38 -2.07 17.84 17.76
CA SER A 38 -2.61 16.55 18.17
C SER A 38 -2.03 15.43 17.32
N TYR A 39 -1.74 14.30 17.97
CA TYR A 39 -1.38 13.06 17.28
C TYR A 39 -2.63 12.21 17.15
N ALA A 40 -3.02 11.90 15.90
CA ALA A 40 -4.02 10.88 15.66
C ALA A 40 -3.33 9.56 15.36
N GLU A 41 -3.84 8.49 15.95
CA GLU A 41 -3.45 7.15 15.56
C GLU A 41 -3.89 6.93 14.11
N THR A 42 -2.96 6.49 13.27
CA THR A 42 -3.28 6.09 11.91
C THR A 42 -3.70 4.62 11.90
N GLU A 43 -4.63 4.29 11.02
CA GLU A 43 -5.00 2.90 10.78
C GLU A 43 -3.76 2.06 10.49
N PRO A 44 -3.62 0.87 11.11
CA PRO A 44 -2.54 -0.05 10.81
C PRO A 44 -2.46 -0.37 9.32
N ALA A 45 -1.27 -0.67 8.83
CA ALA A 45 -1.11 -1.09 7.44
C ALA A 45 -1.93 -2.37 7.18
N TYR A 46 -2.74 -2.34 6.13
CA TYR A 46 -3.60 -3.46 5.76
C TYR A 46 -3.55 -3.75 4.25
N ILE A 47 -3.98 -4.95 3.90
CA ILE A 47 -4.23 -5.36 2.52
C ILE A 47 -5.69 -5.82 2.39
N LYS A 48 -6.27 -5.67 1.22
CA LYS A 48 -7.61 -6.19 0.88
C LYS A 48 -7.46 -7.54 0.20
N ILE A 49 -8.17 -8.54 0.69
CA ILE A 49 -8.24 -9.87 0.07
C ILE A 49 -9.68 -10.10 -0.36
N TYR A 50 -9.90 -10.43 -1.64
CA TYR A 50 -11.22 -10.60 -2.19
C TYR A 50 -11.69 -12.05 -2.01
N ILE A 51 -12.85 -12.22 -1.36
CA ILE A 51 -13.37 -13.53 -0.94
C ILE A 51 -13.65 -14.43 -2.14
N ASP A 52 -14.22 -13.89 -3.22
CA ASP A 52 -14.58 -14.66 -4.42
C ASP A 52 -13.36 -15.26 -5.13
N THR A 53 -12.20 -14.66 -4.95
CA THR A 53 -10.95 -15.10 -5.56
C THR A 53 -10.11 -15.99 -4.65
N ILE A 54 -10.33 -15.93 -3.34
CA ILE A 54 -9.59 -16.77 -2.38
C ILE A 54 -9.82 -18.27 -2.65
N LEU A 55 -10.98 -18.61 -3.18
CA LEU A 55 -11.31 -19.98 -3.58
C LEU A 55 -10.53 -20.45 -4.81
N LYS A 56 -9.99 -19.53 -5.61
CA LYS A 56 -9.13 -19.85 -6.77
C LYS A 56 -7.70 -20.25 -6.36
N PHE A 57 -7.34 -20.07 -5.09
CA PHE A 57 -6.09 -20.58 -4.53
C PHE A 57 -6.05 -22.11 -4.32
N LYS A 58 -7.00 -22.85 -4.89
CA LYS A 58 -6.95 -24.29 -4.89
C LYS A 58 -5.69 -24.78 -5.62
N GLY A 59 -4.78 -25.38 -4.87
CA GLY A 59 -3.51 -25.89 -5.39
C GLY A 59 -2.25 -25.17 -4.89
N ILE A 60 -2.39 -24.03 -4.22
CA ILE A 60 -1.29 -23.42 -3.51
C ILE A 60 -1.24 -24.00 -2.10
N SER A 61 -0.10 -24.54 -1.72
CA SER A 61 0.10 -25.10 -0.38
C SER A 61 -0.20 -24.04 0.68
N SER A 62 -0.95 -24.39 1.72
CA SER A 62 -1.24 -23.52 2.86
C SER A 62 0.04 -23.02 3.54
N SER A 63 1.13 -23.78 3.45
CA SER A 63 2.45 -23.38 3.97
C SER A 63 3.08 -22.19 3.25
N LEU A 64 2.55 -21.79 2.09
CA LEU A 64 3.03 -20.63 1.34
C LEU A 64 2.30 -19.33 1.72
N ASN A 65 1.16 -19.41 2.40
CA ASN A 65 0.39 -18.23 2.79
C ASN A 65 1.18 -17.22 3.62
N PRO A 66 1.99 -17.62 4.63
CA PRO A 66 2.83 -16.67 5.37
C PRO A 66 3.82 -15.93 4.47
N ILE A 67 4.40 -16.63 3.49
CA ILE A 67 5.34 -16.04 2.52
C ILE A 67 4.61 -15.02 1.64
N LEU A 68 3.40 -15.32 1.18
CA LEU A 68 2.58 -14.40 0.39
C LEU A 68 2.25 -13.13 1.18
N ILE A 69 1.84 -13.26 2.43
CA ILE A 69 1.52 -12.12 3.29
C ILE A 69 2.78 -11.27 3.55
N SER A 70 3.92 -11.90 3.83
CA SER A 70 5.18 -11.18 4.00
C SER A 70 5.62 -10.47 2.71
N LEU A 71 5.43 -11.11 1.56
CA LEU A 71 5.69 -10.50 0.25
C LEU A 71 4.83 -9.25 0.02
N CYS A 72 3.55 -9.31 0.38
CA CYS A 72 2.61 -8.19 0.24
C CYS A 72 2.96 -6.98 1.13
N LYS A 73 3.70 -7.16 2.21
CA LYS A 73 4.22 -6.02 3.00
C LYS A 73 5.15 -5.12 2.18
N HIS A 74 5.85 -5.66 1.21
CA HIS A 74 6.79 -4.96 0.34
C HIS A 74 6.16 -4.42 -0.95
N MET A 75 4.87 -4.63 -1.12
CA MET A 75 4.09 -4.16 -2.26
C MET A 75 3.80 -2.67 -2.13
N ASN A 76 3.99 -1.89 -3.21
CA ASN A 76 3.51 -0.52 -3.25
C ASN A 76 1.98 -0.46 -3.41
N PHE A 77 1.40 0.74 -3.33
CA PHE A 77 -0.05 0.93 -3.46
C PHE A 77 -0.53 0.75 -4.90
N ALA A 78 -1.85 0.64 -5.09
CA ALA A 78 -2.48 0.43 -6.39
C ALA A 78 -2.17 1.55 -7.39
N ASP A 79 -2.04 2.80 -6.95
CA ASP A 79 -1.61 3.94 -7.78
C ASP A 79 -0.21 3.73 -8.36
N GLY A 80 0.70 3.09 -7.62
CA GLY A 80 2.02 2.67 -8.06
C GLY A 80 2.04 1.32 -8.81
N GLY A 81 0.89 0.66 -8.99
CA GLY A 81 0.74 -0.58 -9.75
C GLY A 81 0.94 -1.87 -8.97
N GLN A 82 0.94 -1.84 -7.65
CA GLN A 82 1.12 -3.01 -6.78
C GLN A 82 2.38 -3.83 -7.11
N ILE A 83 3.48 -3.14 -7.33
CA ILE A 83 4.77 -3.73 -7.69
C ILE A 83 5.52 -4.19 -6.44
N VAL A 84 6.11 -5.36 -6.52
CA VAL A 84 7.06 -5.91 -5.55
C VAL A 84 8.40 -6.16 -6.24
N TYR A 85 9.46 -5.63 -5.66
CA TYR A 85 10.83 -5.88 -6.11
C TYR A 85 11.42 -7.02 -5.27
N VAL A 86 11.47 -8.20 -5.85
CA VAL A 86 12.00 -9.41 -5.19
C VAL A 86 13.51 -9.47 -5.34
N ASN A 87 14.19 -8.56 -4.66
CA ASN A 87 15.63 -8.49 -4.58
C ASN A 87 16.16 -9.29 -3.38
N LYS A 88 17.47 -9.32 -3.21
CA LYS A 88 18.14 -10.04 -2.11
C LYS A 88 17.62 -9.59 -0.75
N TYR A 89 17.52 -8.28 -0.52
CA TYR A 89 17.04 -7.72 0.75
C TYR A 89 15.63 -8.18 1.10
N VAL A 90 14.69 -8.08 0.13
CA VAL A 90 13.30 -8.52 0.34
C VAL A 90 13.21 -10.02 0.62
N LYS A 91 14.00 -10.83 -0.10
CA LYS A 91 14.06 -12.29 0.17
C LYS A 91 14.55 -12.59 1.59
N GLU A 92 15.60 -11.91 2.05
CA GLU A 92 16.14 -12.07 3.40
C GLU A 92 15.09 -11.67 4.45
N ARG A 93 14.36 -10.56 4.25
CA ARG A 93 13.29 -10.15 5.14
C ARG A 93 12.15 -11.17 5.22
N ILE A 94 11.75 -11.72 4.09
CA ILE A 94 10.71 -12.78 4.06
C ILE A 94 11.22 -14.04 4.79
N CYS A 95 12.48 -14.38 4.63
CA CYS A 95 13.10 -15.50 5.36
C CYS A 95 13.05 -15.29 6.88
N GLU A 96 13.36 -14.09 7.34
CA GLU A 96 13.27 -13.72 8.76
C GLU A 96 11.82 -13.77 9.28
N ASP A 97 10.87 -13.14 8.55
CA ASP A 97 9.46 -13.08 8.92
C ASP A 97 8.81 -14.47 9.02
N CYS A 98 9.16 -15.37 8.12
CA CYS A 98 8.51 -16.67 7.97
C CYS A 98 9.35 -17.85 8.50
N ASN A 99 10.59 -17.60 8.94
CA ASN A 99 11.55 -18.62 9.35
C ASN A 99 11.75 -19.72 8.27
N VAL A 100 12.03 -19.29 7.06
CA VAL A 100 12.25 -20.17 5.90
C VAL A 100 13.55 -19.84 5.18
N SER A 101 14.02 -20.75 4.32
CA SER A 101 15.22 -20.53 3.50
C SER A 101 14.91 -19.66 2.26
N ILE A 102 15.95 -19.02 1.71
CA ILE A 102 15.85 -18.25 0.45
C ILE A 102 15.31 -19.13 -0.69
N LYS A 103 15.76 -20.37 -0.77
CA LYS A 103 15.27 -21.33 -1.76
C LYS A 103 13.75 -21.57 -1.65
N ARG A 104 13.23 -21.60 -0.43
CA ARG A 104 11.78 -21.74 -0.19
C ARG A 104 11.02 -20.50 -0.65
N VAL A 105 11.57 -19.30 -0.42
CA VAL A 105 10.97 -18.03 -0.92
C VAL A 105 10.97 -18.00 -2.44
N GLU A 106 12.04 -18.39 -3.10
CA GLU A 106 12.13 -18.45 -4.57
C GLU A 106 11.13 -19.44 -5.16
N GLN A 107 10.99 -20.59 -4.55
CA GLN A 107 9.99 -21.59 -4.93
C GLN A 107 8.56 -21.06 -4.77
N ALA A 108 8.30 -20.34 -3.68
CA ALA A 108 7.00 -19.73 -3.43
C ALA A 108 6.66 -18.66 -4.50
N VAL A 109 7.59 -17.76 -4.80
CA VAL A 109 7.41 -16.73 -5.85
C VAL A 109 7.10 -17.38 -7.20
N ARG A 110 7.81 -18.47 -7.54
CA ARG A 110 7.54 -19.22 -8.76
C ARG A 110 6.12 -19.81 -8.76
N GLN A 111 5.69 -20.45 -7.68
CA GLN A 111 4.36 -21.02 -7.56
C GLN A 111 3.26 -19.95 -7.61
N PHE A 112 3.48 -18.79 -6.98
CA PHE A 112 2.54 -17.66 -7.05
C PHE A 112 2.43 -17.11 -8.48
N THR A 113 3.52 -17.11 -9.23
CA THR A 113 3.51 -16.68 -10.63
C THR A 113 2.79 -17.69 -11.52
N GLU A 114 3.04 -18.98 -11.35
CA GLU A 114 2.35 -20.05 -12.06
C GLU A 114 0.86 -20.10 -11.72
N GLY A 115 0.49 -19.78 -10.49
CA GLY A 115 -0.91 -19.72 -10.02
C GLY A 115 -1.65 -18.42 -10.37
N GLY A 116 -1.01 -17.46 -11.03
CA GLY A 116 -1.64 -16.18 -11.43
C GLY A 116 -1.82 -15.16 -10.31
N ILE A 117 -1.22 -15.37 -9.14
CA ILE A 117 -1.23 -14.41 -8.03
C ILE A 117 -0.25 -13.27 -8.31
N LEU A 118 0.89 -13.60 -8.90
CA LEU A 118 1.91 -12.66 -9.34
C LEU A 118 2.02 -12.68 -10.85
N LEU A 119 2.09 -11.49 -11.45
CA LEU A 119 2.45 -11.30 -12.84
C LEU A 119 3.90 -10.80 -12.90
N ARG A 120 4.77 -11.53 -13.59
CA ARG A 120 6.15 -11.11 -13.79
C ARG A 120 6.19 -9.96 -14.80
N VAL A 121 6.64 -8.78 -14.36
CA VAL A 121 6.78 -7.59 -15.21
C VAL A 121 8.17 -7.56 -15.85
N SER A 122 9.20 -7.85 -15.05
CA SER A 122 10.58 -7.95 -15.50
C SER A 122 11.38 -8.84 -14.55
N ARG A 123 12.69 -8.95 -14.76
CA ARG A 123 13.54 -9.75 -13.87
C ARG A 123 13.52 -9.21 -12.45
N GLY A 124 13.02 -10.04 -11.50
CA GLY A 124 12.92 -9.67 -10.10
C GLY A 124 11.81 -8.66 -9.77
N VAL A 125 10.97 -8.30 -10.75
CA VAL A 125 9.87 -7.35 -10.58
C VAL A 125 8.55 -8.04 -10.87
N TYR A 126 7.65 -7.99 -9.92
CA TYR A 126 6.36 -8.66 -10.00
C TYR A 126 5.23 -7.68 -9.65
N ARG A 127 4.10 -7.86 -10.29
CA ARG A 127 2.83 -7.19 -9.94
C ARG A 127 1.94 -8.18 -9.23
N VAL A 128 1.39 -7.78 -8.10
CA VAL A 128 0.37 -8.57 -7.40
C VAL A 128 -0.96 -8.42 -8.13
N ASN A 129 -1.63 -9.54 -8.38
CA ASN A 129 -2.91 -9.56 -9.08
C ASN A 129 -3.97 -8.77 -8.29
N PRO A 130 -4.47 -7.64 -8.83
CA PRO A 130 -5.40 -6.76 -8.12
C PRO A 130 -6.80 -7.34 -7.96
N TYR A 131 -7.12 -8.45 -8.60
CA TYR A 131 -8.36 -9.18 -8.39
C TYR A 131 -8.32 -10.10 -7.17
N ILE A 132 -7.13 -10.41 -6.68
CA ILE A 132 -6.91 -11.33 -5.55
C ILE A 132 -6.55 -10.55 -4.29
N ILE A 133 -5.52 -9.72 -4.36
CA ILE A 133 -5.01 -8.91 -3.27
C ILE A 133 -4.79 -7.49 -3.76
N SER A 134 -5.22 -6.50 -2.97
CA SER A 134 -5.04 -5.09 -3.30
C SER A 134 -4.62 -4.27 -2.09
N ARG A 135 -3.98 -3.14 -2.37
CA ARG A 135 -3.58 -2.16 -1.39
C ARG A 135 -3.80 -0.75 -1.93
N GLY A 136 -4.69 0.00 -1.32
CA GLY A 136 -4.99 1.38 -1.73
C GLY A 136 -6.49 1.69 -1.79
N SER A 137 -6.82 2.82 -2.42
CA SER A 137 -8.21 3.25 -2.63
C SER A 137 -8.92 2.36 -3.66
N TRP A 138 -10.23 2.33 -3.59
CA TRP A 138 -11.01 1.55 -4.57
C TRP A 138 -10.90 2.14 -5.99
N GLU A 139 -10.79 3.45 -6.09
CA GLU A 139 -10.61 4.16 -7.37
C GLU A 139 -9.32 3.73 -8.06
N ASP A 140 -8.21 3.73 -7.33
CA ASP A 140 -6.91 3.30 -7.86
C ASP A 140 -6.90 1.81 -8.22
N ILE A 141 -7.56 0.99 -7.41
CA ILE A 141 -7.67 -0.46 -7.65
C ILE A 141 -8.46 -0.73 -8.94
N LYS A 142 -9.56 -0.02 -9.20
CA LYS A 142 -10.32 -0.15 -10.46
C LYS A 142 -9.46 0.19 -11.69
N VAL A 143 -8.72 1.29 -11.61
CA VAL A 143 -7.79 1.68 -12.68
C VAL A 143 -6.71 0.63 -12.89
N LEU A 144 -6.15 0.11 -11.80
CA LEU A 144 -5.12 -0.94 -11.88
C LEU A 144 -5.68 -2.23 -12.47
N ARG A 145 -6.92 -2.63 -12.13
CA ARG A 145 -7.58 -3.80 -12.72
C ARG A 145 -7.70 -3.66 -14.23
N GLY A 146 -8.18 -2.52 -14.72
CA GLY A 146 -8.27 -2.27 -16.17
C GLY A 146 -6.92 -2.35 -16.88
N LYS A 147 -5.85 -1.81 -16.27
CA LYS A 147 -4.49 -1.95 -16.82
C LYS A 147 -3.99 -3.40 -16.79
N PHE A 148 -4.34 -4.14 -15.74
CA PHE A 148 -3.95 -5.53 -15.57
C PHE A 148 -4.63 -6.42 -16.63
N ASP A 149 -5.91 -6.23 -16.89
CA ASP A 149 -6.67 -6.94 -17.93
C ASP A 149 -6.10 -6.68 -19.31
N PHE A 150 -5.74 -5.43 -19.61
CA PHE A 150 -5.08 -5.08 -20.86
C PHE A 150 -3.72 -5.78 -21.03
N MET A 151 -2.93 -5.88 -19.96
CA MET A 151 -1.62 -6.54 -19.99
C MET A 151 -1.70 -8.07 -20.09
N THR A 152 -2.74 -8.68 -19.52
CA THR A 152 -2.95 -10.13 -19.57
C THR A 152 -3.73 -10.58 -20.81
N GLY A 153 -4.30 -9.65 -21.58
CA GLY A 153 -5.15 -9.94 -22.72
C GLY A 153 -6.56 -10.42 -22.34
N GLU A 154 -6.94 -10.28 -21.07
CA GLU A 154 -8.28 -10.65 -20.56
C GLU A 154 -9.29 -9.49 -20.67
N PHE A 155 -9.00 -8.50 -21.51
CA PHE A 155 -9.87 -7.35 -21.71
C PHE A 155 -11.09 -7.77 -22.55
N GLU A 156 -12.21 -8.01 -21.91
CA GLU A 156 -13.52 -8.04 -22.55
C GLU A 156 -14.03 -6.59 -22.64
N ALA A 157 -13.98 -6.02 -23.84
CA ALA A 157 -14.59 -4.74 -24.11
C ALA A 157 -16.12 -4.95 -24.19
N GLU A 158 -16.83 -4.78 -23.09
CA GLU A 158 -18.26 -4.57 -23.12
C GLU A 158 -18.52 -3.16 -23.67
N TRP A 159 -18.84 -3.06 -24.95
CA TRP A 159 -19.38 -1.87 -25.56
C TRP A 159 -20.90 -1.90 -25.37
N GLU A 160 -21.41 -1.19 -24.38
CA GLU A 160 -22.79 -0.74 -24.38
C GLU A 160 -22.96 0.55 -25.21
#